data_749f9e60676675a69dc262269b7db0de
#
_entry.id   749f9e60676675a69dc262269b7db0de
#
_cell.length_a   1.000
_cell.length_b   1.000
_cell.length_c   1.000
_cell.angle_alpha   90.00
_cell.angle_beta   90.00
_cell.angle_gamma   90.00
#
_symmetry.space_group_name_H-M   'P 1'
#
loop_
_entity.id
_entity.type
_entity.pdbx_description
1 polymer ?
#
loop_
_entity_poly.entity_id
_entity_poly.type
_entity_poly.pdbx_seq_one_letter_code
_entity_poly.pdbx_strand_id
1 'polypeptide(L)'
;TEGEYAPVGGRLNVGTPDEIVVQSNIFTRRGTERIIRAAFEYCVRRDKRKKVTSVTKSNAQSFGMVFWDEVFTEVAAEYPQIETESLLVDRACMDFVRWPEDFDVVVASNLFGDILSDIAAVATGSLGLAPSANINPDKQFPSLFEPVHGAAFDIMGKGIANPLATISAVAMMLDHLGEQHDARRIDAVVARCLEERKVLTADLGGSAPTSQVGDEAVRLLREG
;
A
#
# COMPACT_ATOMS: atom_id res chain seq x y z
N THR A 1 -10.62 -10.73 -9.50
CA THR A 1 -9.33 -10.07 -9.61
C THR A 1 -9.22 -9.42 -10.97
N GLU A 2 -8.83 -8.17 -11.03
CA GLU A 2 -8.61 -7.40 -12.26
C GLU A 2 -7.11 -7.04 -12.40
N GLY A 3 -6.77 -6.37 -13.48
CA GLY A 3 -5.40 -6.01 -13.79
C GLY A 3 -4.57 -7.20 -14.25
N GLU A 4 -3.31 -7.16 -13.89
CA GLU A 4 -2.30 -8.15 -14.28
C GLU A 4 -2.44 -9.48 -13.54
N TYR A 5 -3.18 -9.52 -12.42
CA TYR A 5 -3.49 -10.74 -11.67
C TYR A 5 -4.70 -11.51 -12.21
N ALA A 6 -5.32 -11.07 -13.32
CA ALA A 6 -6.39 -11.79 -13.94
C ALA A 6 -5.89 -13.14 -14.48
N PRO A 7 -6.47 -14.29 -14.08
CA PRO A 7 -6.01 -15.60 -14.51
C PRO A 7 -6.52 -15.94 -15.91
N VAL A 8 -6.25 -15.08 -16.88
CA VAL A 8 -6.67 -15.23 -18.28
C VAL A 8 -5.45 -15.30 -19.17
N GLY A 9 -5.37 -16.40 -19.90
CA GLY A 9 -4.25 -16.67 -20.81
C GLY A 9 -4.26 -18.12 -21.24
N GLY A 10 -3.17 -18.55 -21.84
CA GLY A 10 -3.03 -19.93 -22.30
C GLY A 10 -1.67 -20.19 -22.91
N ARG A 11 -1.47 -21.46 -23.28
CA ARG A 11 -0.27 -21.94 -23.96
C ARG A 11 -0.66 -22.63 -25.25
N LEU A 12 0.06 -22.36 -26.32
CA LEU A 12 -0.06 -22.98 -27.63
C LEU A 12 1.23 -23.71 -27.98
N ASN A 13 1.15 -24.78 -28.75
CA ASN A 13 2.31 -25.57 -29.20
C ASN A 13 3.22 -26.04 -28.06
N VAL A 14 2.64 -26.46 -26.93
CA VAL A 14 3.36 -26.83 -25.70
C VAL A 14 4.43 -27.89 -25.97
N GLY A 15 5.64 -27.65 -25.49
CA GLY A 15 6.78 -28.58 -25.60
C GLY A 15 7.49 -28.55 -26.96
N THR A 16 7.16 -27.60 -27.84
CA THR A 16 7.84 -27.41 -29.13
C THR A 16 8.65 -26.12 -29.14
N PRO A 17 9.61 -25.95 -30.08
CA PRO A 17 10.32 -24.67 -30.24
C PRO A 17 9.42 -23.47 -30.56
N ASP A 18 8.21 -23.70 -31.05
CA ASP A 18 7.20 -22.70 -31.40
C ASP A 18 6.16 -22.50 -30.28
N GLU A 19 6.49 -22.87 -29.06
CA GLU A 19 5.59 -22.68 -27.92
C GLU A 19 5.35 -21.19 -27.67
N ILE A 20 4.07 -20.83 -27.53
CA ILE A 20 3.59 -19.47 -27.23
C ILE A 20 2.86 -19.49 -25.92
N VAL A 21 3.17 -18.53 -25.06
CA VAL A 21 2.42 -18.26 -23.81
C VAL A 21 1.75 -16.89 -23.91
N VAL A 22 0.46 -16.85 -23.61
CA VAL A 22 -0.32 -15.62 -23.55
C VAL A 22 -0.78 -15.40 -22.12
N GLN A 23 -0.52 -14.21 -21.58
CA GLN A 23 -1.07 -13.72 -20.32
C GLN A 23 -1.79 -12.41 -20.61
N SER A 24 -3.07 -12.31 -20.23
CA SER A 24 -3.88 -11.13 -20.49
C SER A 24 -4.09 -10.32 -19.21
N ASN A 25 -4.04 -8.99 -19.34
CA ASN A 25 -4.48 -8.06 -18.31
C ASN A 25 -5.95 -7.72 -18.55
N ILE A 26 -6.74 -7.61 -17.51
CA ILE A 26 -8.14 -7.24 -17.60
C ILE A 26 -8.42 -6.05 -16.71
N PHE A 27 -8.86 -4.96 -17.33
CA PHE A 27 -9.32 -3.76 -16.64
C PHE A 27 -10.78 -3.50 -17.00
N THR A 28 -11.65 -3.38 -16.01
CA THR A 28 -13.02 -2.93 -16.24
C THR A 28 -13.16 -1.47 -15.89
N ARG A 29 -14.01 -0.73 -16.60
CA ARG A 29 -14.31 0.68 -16.29
C ARG A 29 -14.71 0.84 -14.82
N ARG A 30 -15.62 0.00 -14.36
CA ARG A 30 -16.13 0.04 -13.00
C ARG A 30 -15.03 -0.18 -11.93
N GLY A 31 -14.13 -1.15 -12.15
CA GLY A 31 -13.05 -1.46 -11.22
C GLY A 31 -11.99 -0.36 -11.20
N THR A 32 -11.58 0.11 -12.39
CA THR A 32 -10.58 1.17 -12.55
C THR A 32 -11.07 2.49 -11.96
N GLU A 33 -12.28 2.93 -12.31
CA GLU A 33 -12.86 4.16 -11.79
C GLU A 33 -13.01 4.10 -10.25
N ARG A 34 -13.47 2.97 -9.72
CA ARG A 34 -13.66 2.80 -8.28
C ARG A 34 -12.37 3.02 -7.49
N ILE A 35 -11.25 2.42 -7.91
CA ILE A 35 -9.99 2.57 -7.18
C ILE A 35 -9.38 3.96 -7.33
N ILE A 36 -9.49 4.55 -8.52
CA ILE A 36 -9.01 5.90 -8.77
C ILE A 36 -9.82 6.90 -7.94
N ARG A 37 -11.14 6.81 -7.96
CA ARG A 37 -12.03 7.65 -7.14
C ARG A 37 -11.74 7.50 -5.65
N ALA A 38 -11.55 6.27 -5.16
CA ALA A 38 -11.18 6.02 -3.77
C ALA A 38 -9.85 6.70 -3.39
N ALA A 39 -8.88 6.77 -4.29
CA ALA A 39 -7.62 7.48 -4.05
C ALA A 39 -7.83 8.99 -3.90
N PHE A 40 -8.65 9.61 -4.74
CA PHE A 40 -8.99 11.03 -4.62
C PHE A 40 -9.75 11.34 -3.33
N GLU A 41 -10.75 10.53 -3.00
CA GLU A 41 -11.52 10.65 -1.76
C GLU A 41 -10.64 10.48 -0.52
N TYR A 42 -9.71 9.53 -0.57
CA TYR A 42 -8.71 9.34 0.49
C TYR A 42 -7.79 10.56 0.61
N CYS A 43 -7.34 11.11 -0.51
CA CYS A 43 -6.51 12.32 -0.54
C CYS A 43 -7.22 13.53 0.08
N VAL A 44 -8.50 13.73 -0.24
CA VAL A 44 -9.35 14.77 0.37
C VAL A 44 -9.45 14.58 1.88
N ARG A 45 -9.76 13.35 2.34
CA ARG A 45 -9.92 13.04 3.76
C ARG A 45 -8.60 13.16 4.54
N ARG A 46 -7.48 12.76 3.93
CA ARG A 46 -6.15 12.83 4.49
C ARG A 46 -5.69 14.28 4.72
N ASP A 47 -6.09 15.20 3.86
CA ASP A 47 -5.84 16.66 3.91
C ASP A 47 -4.36 17.03 4.19
N LYS A 48 -3.43 16.33 3.54
CA LYS A 48 -1.98 16.58 3.63
C LYS A 48 -1.49 17.43 2.47
N ARG A 49 -0.72 16.87 1.54
CA ARG A 49 -0.18 17.60 0.37
C ARG A 49 -1.20 17.82 -0.74
N LYS A 50 -2.35 17.13 -0.69
CA LYS A 50 -3.43 17.22 -1.70
C LYS A 50 -2.94 16.87 -3.10
N LYS A 51 -2.15 15.81 -3.19
CA LYS A 51 -1.58 15.31 -4.45
C LYS A 51 -1.94 13.83 -4.66
N VAL A 52 -2.43 13.48 -5.85
CA VAL A 52 -2.62 12.10 -6.28
C VAL A 52 -1.69 11.81 -7.46
N THR A 53 -0.80 10.83 -7.28
CA THR A 53 0.09 10.34 -8.32
C THR A 53 -0.46 9.03 -8.89
N SER A 54 -0.80 9.02 -10.19
CA SER A 54 -1.16 7.81 -10.92
C SER A 54 0.09 7.10 -11.43
N VAL A 55 0.16 5.79 -11.25
CA VAL A 55 1.26 5.00 -11.81
C VAL A 55 0.76 4.16 -12.98
N THR A 56 1.45 4.27 -14.10
CA THR A 56 1.07 3.69 -15.39
C THR A 56 2.25 3.02 -16.09
N LYS A 57 1.97 2.30 -17.15
CA LYS A 57 2.94 1.81 -18.14
C LYS A 57 2.35 1.88 -19.56
N SER A 58 1.61 2.94 -19.87
CA SER A 58 0.92 3.13 -21.13
C SER A 58 1.84 3.18 -22.35
N ASN A 59 3.12 3.50 -22.15
CA ASN A 59 4.14 3.41 -23.22
C ASN A 59 4.47 1.97 -23.64
N ALA A 60 4.05 0.95 -22.87
CA ALA A 60 4.28 -0.46 -23.18
C ALA A 60 2.98 -1.29 -23.21
N GLN A 61 2.01 -0.96 -22.37
CA GLN A 61 0.71 -1.63 -22.30
C GLN A 61 -0.37 -0.78 -22.99
N SER A 62 -0.36 -0.84 -24.33
CA SER A 62 -1.08 0.10 -25.23
C SER A 62 -2.61 0.08 -25.10
N PHE A 63 -3.21 -0.91 -24.44
CA PHE A 63 -4.65 -0.97 -24.22
C PHE A 63 -5.00 -0.76 -22.74
N GLY A 64 -4.52 -1.62 -21.85
CA GLY A 64 -4.91 -1.59 -20.44
C GLY A 64 -4.47 -0.32 -19.71
N MET A 65 -3.21 0.08 -19.89
CA MET A 65 -2.69 1.28 -19.20
C MET A 65 -3.04 2.59 -19.91
N VAL A 66 -3.28 2.60 -21.22
CA VAL A 66 -3.87 3.76 -21.90
C VAL A 66 -5.29 3.99 -21.39
N PHE A 67 -6.10 2.92 -21.28
CA PHE A 67 -7.42 2.99 -20.66
C PHE A 67 -7.37 3.46 -19.20
N TRP A 68 -6.38 3.02 -18.42
CA TRP A 68 -6.14 3.48 -17.06
C TRP A 68 -5.90 5.00 -17.00
N ASP A 69 -5.05 5.52 -17.89
CA ASP A 69 -4.73 6.95 -17.97
C ASP A 69 -5.95 7.79 -18.38
N GLU A 70 -6.78 7.28 -19.28
CA GLU A 70 -8.04 7.92 -19.70
C GLU A 70 -8.98 8.05 -18.50
N VAL A 71 -9.22 6.96 -17.77
CA VAL A 71 -10.10 6.96 -16.59
C VAL A 71 -9.54 7.86 -15.48
N PHE A 72 -8.22 7.84 -15.27
CA PHE A 72 -7.59 8.74 -14.31
C PHE A 72 -7.85 10.21 -14.65
N THR A 73 -7.69 10.58 -15.90
CA THR A 73 -7.91 11.95 -16.37
C THR A 73 -9.38 12.38 -16.19
N GLU A 74 -10.31 11.48 -16.51
CA GLU A 74 -11.75 11.75 -16.34
C GLU A 74 -12.11 11.99 -14.86
N VAL A 75 -11.66 11.11 -13.95
CA VAL A 75 -11.94 11.26 -12.53
C VAL A 75 -11.24 12.48 -11.94
N ALA A 76 -9.99 12.75 -12.34
CA ALA A 76 -9.23 13.92 -11.87
C ALA A 76 -9.95 15.25 -12.14
N ALA A 77 -10.67 15.35 -13.25
CA ALA A 77 -11.45 16.55 -13.60
C ALA A 77 -12.55 16.88 -12.57
N GLU A 78 -13.01 15.91 -11.78
CA GLU A 78 -14.00 16.10 -10.72
C GLU A 78 -13.37 16.66 -9.42
N TYR A 79 -12.03 16.65 -9.29
CA TYR A 79 -11.29 17.08 -8.11
C TYR A 79 -10.28 18.20 -8.40
N PRO A 80 -10.74 19.38 -8.87
CA PRO A 80 -9.83 20.46 -9.30
C PRO A 80 -8.95 21.03 -8.18
N GLN A 81 -9.25 20.72 -6.92
CA GLN A 81 -8.49 21.12 -5.74
C GLN A 81 -7.30 20.19 -5.44
N ILE A 82 -7.19 19.07 -6.14
CA ILE A 82 -6.13 18.06 -5.94
C ILE A 82 -5.12 18.18 -7.08
N GLU A 83 -3.84 18.31 -6.72
CA GLU A 83 -2.74 18.21 -7.68
C GLU A 83 -2.66 16.78 -8.22
N THR A 84 -2.45 16.65 -9.52
CA THR A 84 -2.35 15.33 -10.16
C THR A 84 -1.04 15.18 -10.90
N GLU A 85 -0.47 13.98 -10.83
CA GLU A 85 0.72 13.59 -11.58
C GLU A 85 0.53 12.18 -12.13
N SER A 86 1.08 11.91 -13.30
CA SER A 86 1.15 10.56 -13.87
C SER A 86 2.61 10.18 -14.09
N LEU A 87 3.03 9.04 -13.53
CA LEU A 87 4.38 8.53 -13.65
C LEU A 87 4.39 7.14 -14.28
N LEU A 88 5.36 6.88 -15.13
CA LEU A 88 5.68 5.51 -15.53
C LEU A 88 6.21 4.75 -14.31
N VAL A 89 5.85 3.47 -14.17
CA VAL A 89 6.18 2.66 -12.98
C VAL A 89 7.67 2.60 -12.68
N ASP A 90 8.51 2.52 -13.71
CA ASP A 90 9.96 2.55 -13.58
C ASP A 90 10.47 3.88 -13.02
N ARG A 91 9.87 4.99 -13.41
CA ARG A 91 10.15 6.30 -12.83
C ARG A 91 9.66 6.38 -11.38
N ALA A 92 8.44 5.93 -11.10
CA ALA A 92 7.89 5.89 -9.75
C ALA A 92 8.79 5.09 -8.80
N CYS A 93 9.30 3.92 -9.21
CA CYS A 93 10.25 3.14 -8.40
C CYS A 93 11.50 3.92 -8.02
N MET A 94 12.08 4.69 -8.96
CA MET A 94 13.24 5.53 -8.67
C MET A 94 12.90 6.66 -7.70
N ASP A 95 11.76 7.32 -7.90
CA ASP A 95 11.36 8.46 -7.11
C ASP A 95 10.95 8.06 -5.68
N PHE A 96 10.35 6.89 -5.48
CA PHE A 96 10.11 6.33 -4.14
C PHE A 96 11.38 6.15 -3.30
N VAL A 97 12.50 5.84 -3.97
CA VAL A 97 13.80 5.71 -3.29
C VAL A 97 14.50 7.05 -3.07
N ARG A 98 14.36 7.99 -4.04
CA ARG A 98 15.10 9.25 -4.04
C ARG A 98 14.39 10.38 -3.30
N TRP A 99 13.06 10.43 -3.43
CA TRP A 99 12.22 11.54 -2.95
C TRP A 99 10.86 11.01 -2.43
N PRO A 100 10.86 10.06 -1.46
CA PRO A 100 9.62 9.48 -0.94
C PRO A 100 8.66 10.55 -0.38
N GLU A 101 9.21 11.67 0.10
CA GLU A 101 8.46 12.81 0.62
C GLU A 101 7.64 13.55 -0.44
N ASP A 102 7.89 13.35 -1.73
CA ASP A 102 7.15 14.00 -2.81
C ASP A 102 5.79 13.34 -3.10
N PHE A 103 5.55 12.20 -2.51
CA PHE A 103 4.28 11.48 -2.64
C PHE A 103 3.33 11.80 -1.47
N ASP A 104 2.03 11.82 -1.76
CA ASP A 104 0.96 11.87 -0.76
C ASP A 104 0.05 10.66 -0.91
N VAL A 105 -0.72 10.58 -1.99
CA VAL A 105 -1.51 9.41 -2.35
C VAL A 105 -1.10 8.90 -3.72
N VAL A 106 -0.85 7.61 -3.80
CA VAL A 106 -0.49 6.95 -5.07
C VAL A 106 -1.58 5.96 -5.44
N VAL A 107 -2.02 6.00 -6.69
CA VAL A 107 -2.94 5.01 -7.25
C VAL A 107 -2.27 4.23 -8.37
N ALA A 108 -2.38 2.91 -8.30
CA ALA A 108 -1.72 2.00 -9.23
C ALA A 108 -2.59 0.76 -9.47
N SER A 109 -2.34 0.07 -10.59
CA SER A 109 -2.89 -1.28 -10.79
C SER A 109 -2.38 -2.26 -9.73
N ASN A 110 -3.01 -3.42 -9.64
CA ASN A 110 -2.67 -4.39 -8.60
C ASN A 110 -1.17 -4.75 -8.60
N LEU A 111 -0.60 -5.12 -9.74
CA LEU A 111 0.82 -5.51 -9.84
C LEU A 111 1.76 -4.33 -9.50
N PHE A 112 1.47 -3.15 -10.01
CA PHE A 112 2.31 -1.99 -9.74
C PHE A 112 2.18 -1.53 -8.28
N GLY A 113 0.99 -1.61 -7.71
CA GLY A 113 0.76 -1.32 -6.30
C GLY A 113 1.51 -2.28 -5.38
N ASP A 114 1.50 -3.57 -5.69
CA ASP A 114 2.23 -4.63 -4.96
C ASP A 114 3.74 -4.33 -4.92
N ILE A 115 4.34 -4.08 -6.09
CA ILE A 115 5.78 -3.76 -6.18
C ILE A 115 6.12 -2.46 -5.45
N LEU A 116 5.32 -1.41 -5.67
CA LEU A 116 5.60 -0.10 -5.10
C LEU A 116 5.40 -0.04 -3.58
N SER A 117 4.46 -0.81 -3.03
CA SER A 117 4.24 -0.85 -1.59
C SER A 117 5.43 -1.46 -0.85
N ASP A 118 6.09 -2.46 -1.41
CA ASP A 118 7.32 -3.04 -0.84
C ASP A 118 8.48 -2.05 -0.89
N ILE A 119 8.64 -1.34 -2.01
CA ILE A 119 9.68 -0.29 -2.13
C ILE A 119 9.42 0.83 -1.13
N ALA A 120 8.17 1.28 -0.99
CA ALA A 120 7.79 2.30 -0.03
C ALA A 120 8.06 1.86 1.42
N ALA A 121 7.73 0.61 1.77
CA ALA A 121 7.99 0.06 3.09
C ALA A 121 9.49 0.07 3.43
N VAL A 122 10.34 -0.32 2.49
CA VAL A 122 11.81 -0.27 2.68
C VAL A 122 12.31 1.17 2.79
N ALA A 123 11.78 2.08 1.97
CA ALA A 123 12.14 3.50 2.02
C ALA A 123 11.76 4.15 3.37
N THR A 124 10.70 3.68 4.03
CA THR A 124 10.31 4.13 5.38
C THR A 124 11.07 3.46 6.53
N GLY A 125 11.93 2.49 6.22
CA GLY A 125 12.87 1.89 7.16
C GLY A 125 12.74 0.39 7.38
N SER A 126 11.55 -0.21 7.30
CA SER A 126 11.35 -1.64 7.46
C SER A 126 9.98 -2.08 6.94
N LEU A 127 9.93 -3.25 6.31
CA LEU A 127 8.67 -3.93 5.97
C LEU A 127 7.82 -4.22 7.22
N GLY A 128 8.46 -4.39 8.38
CA GLY A 128 7.79 -4.55 9.68
C GLY A 128 7.08 -3.29 10.22
N LEU A 129 7.11 -2.18 9.47
CA LEU A 129 6.39 -0.94 9.79
C LEU A 129 5.17 -0.69 8.91
N ALA A 130 5.04 -1.39 7.80
CA ALA A 130 4.05 -1.11 6.78
C ALA A 130 2.72 -1.82 7.06
N PRO A 131 1.64 -1.09 7.42
CA PRO A 131 0.29 -1.64 7.50
C PRO A 131 -0.33 -1.74 6.11
N SER A 132 -1.30 -2.63 5.96
CA SER A 132 -2.10 -2.82 4.76
C SER A 132 -3.59 -3.00 5.10
N ALA A 133 -4.45 -2.74 4.11
CA ALA A 133 -5.86 -3.03 4.23
C ALA A 133 -6.51 -3.32 2.87
N ASN A 134 -7.46 -4.25 2.87
CA ASN A 134 -8.42 -4.44 1.80
C ASN A 134 -9.75 -3.81 2.24
N ILE A 135 -9.99 -2.59 1.79
CA ILE A 135 -11.13 -1.79 2.25
C ILE A 135 -12.31 -1.90 1.29
N ASN A 136 -13.49 -2.19 1.82
CA ASN A 136 -14.75 -1.96 1.13
C ASN A 136 -15.33 -0.60 1.58
N PRO A 137 -15.22 0.47 0.77
CA PRO A 137 -15.67 1.80 1.15
C PRO A 137 -17.17 1.85 1.47
N ASP A 138 -17.98 1.10 0.73
CA ASP A 138 -19.43 1.05 0.87
C ASP A 138 -19.89 0.23 2.08
N LYS A 139 -18.96 -0.44 2.79
CA LYS A 139 -19.23 -1.28 3.97
C LYS A 139 -20.27 -2.40 3.74
N GLN A 140 -20.50 -2.80 2.48
CA GLN A 140 -21.43 -3.88 2.13
C GLN A 140 -20.84 -5.27 2.42
N PHE A 141 -19.51 -5.36 2.47
CA PHE A 141 -18.75 -6.56 2.78
C PHE A 141 -17.68 -6.24 3.82
N PRO A 142 -17.15 -7.24 4.55
CA PRO A 142 -16.07 -7.02 5.49
C PRO A 142 -14.83 -6.44 4.83
N SER A 143 -14.12 -5.57 5.54
CA SER A 143 -12.77 -5.13 5.21
C SER A 143 -11.75 -5.97 5.97
N LEU A 144 -10.54 -6.11 5.44
CA LEU A 144 -9.43 -6.83 6.06
C LEU A 144 -8.30 -5.84 6.35
N PHE A 145 -7.67 -5.98 7.51
CA PHE A 145 -6.54 -5.15 7.94
C PHE A 145 -5.41 -6.08 8.40
N GLU A 146 -4.25 -5.92 7.82
CA GLU A 146 -3.08 -6.77 8.04
C GLU A 146 -1.78 -6.00 7.77
N PRO A 147 -0.62 -6.47 8.24
CA PRO A 147 0.65 -5.93 7.76
C PRO A 147 0.90 -6.32 6.30
N VAL A 148 1.72 -5.53 5.58
CA VAL A 148 2.13 -5.84 4.21
C VAL A 148 2.95 -7.13 4.14
N HIS A 149 3.81 -7.37 5.15
CA HIS A 149 4.67 -8.54 5.17
C HIS A 149 3.89 -9.86 5.28
N GLY A 150 4.44 -10.93 4.67
CA GLY A 150 3.90 -12.28 4.75
C GLY A 150 4.25 -13.00 6.06
N ALA A 151 4.16 -14.33 6.02
CA ALA A 151 4.31 -15.20 7.21
C ALA A 151 5.74 -15.31 7.76
N ALA A 152 6.77 -14.87 7.04
CA ALA A 152 8.18 -14.86 7.46
C ALA A 152 8.62 -16.19 8.13
N PHE A 153 8.47 -17.30 7.43
CA PHE A 153 8.72 -18.65 7.94
C PHE A 153 10.15 -18.85 8.50
N ASP A 154 11.11 -18.08 8.01
CA ASP A 154 12.50 -18.08 8.44
C ASP A 154 12.70 -17.61 9.90
N ILE A 155 11.81 -16.75 10.40
CA ILE A 155 11.83 -16.24 11.78
C ILE A 155 10.69 -16.77 12.65
N MET A 156 9.86 -17.65 12.11
CA MET A 156 8.70 -18.19 12.84
C MET A 156 9.13 -18.87 14.15
N GLY A 157 8.43 -18.55 15.24
CA GLY A 157 8.70 -19.09 16.58
C GLY A 157 9.91 -18.49 17.30
N LYS A 158 10.70 -17.61 16.67
CA LYS A 158 11.87 -16.99 17.30
C LYS A 158 11.56 -15.79 18.20
N GLY A 159 10.33 -15.26 18.15
CA GLY A 159 9.91 -14.12 18.97
C GLY A 159 10.62 -12.80 18.64
N ILE A 160 11.08 -12.64 17.40
CA ILE A 160 11.88 -11.47 16.95
C ILE A 160 11.18 -10.61 15.89
N ALA A 161 9.99 -10.98 15.45
CA ALA A 161 9.22 -10.21 14.47
C ALA A 161 8.82 -8.84 15.03
N ASN A 162 8.88 -7.82 14.17
CA ASN A 162 8.43 -6.47 14.53
C ASN A 162 6.89 -6.42 14.55
N PRO A 163 6.24 -6.05 15.68
CA PRO A 163 4.78 -6.00 15.76
C PRO A 163 4.17 -4.68 15.30
N LEU A 164 4.98 -3.65 14.99
CA LEU A 164 4.49 -2.28 14.76
C LEU A 164 3.59 -2.18 13.53
N ALA A 165 3.87 -2.94 12.45
CA ALA A 165 2.98 -2.98 11.29
C ALA A 165 1.57 -3.48 11.64
N THR A 166 1.47 -4.53 12.47
CA THR A 166 0.17 -5.06 12.95
C THR A 166 -0.54 -4.04 13.85
N ILE A 167 0.20 -3.35 14.72
CA ILE A 167 -0.35 -2.29 15.57
C ILE A 167 -0.88 -1.14 14.71
N SER A 168 -0.14 -0.72 13.69
CA SER A 168 -0.61 0.30 12.73
C SER A 168 -1.81 -0.17 11.90
N ALA A 169 -1.90 -1.45 11.54
CA ALA A 169 -3.08 -2.01 10.87
C ALA A 169 -4.34 -1.90 11.76
N VAL A 170 -4.20 -2.03 13.08
CA VAL A 170 -5.31 -1.76 14.03
C VAL A 170 -5.72 -0.30 14.00
N ALA A 171 -4.77 0.65 13.91
CA ALA A 171 -5.10 2.08 13.75
C ALA A 171 -5.91 2.33 12.47
N MET A 172 -5.50 1.73 11.34
CA MET A 172 -6.27 1.81 10.08
C MET A 172 -7.68 1.22 10.22
N MET A 173 -7.82 0.12 10.94
CA MET A 173 -9.12 -0.51 11.21
C MET A 173 -10.03 0.42 12.02
N LEU A 174 -9.51 1.03 13.07
CA LEU A 174 -10.26 1.96 13.91
C LEU A 174 -10.68 3.21 13.13
N ASP A 175 -9.80 3.78 12.31
CA ASP A 175 -10.16 4.91 11.43
C ASP A 175 -11.30 4.54 10.47
N HIS A 176 -11.23 3.35 9.85
CA HIS A 176 -12.30 2.84 8.98
C HIS A 176 -13.64 2.64 9.71
N LEU A 177 -13.60 2.22 10.97
CA LEU A 177 -14.79 2.05 11.80
C LEU A 177 -15.36 3.38 12.33
N GLY A 178 -14.62 4.49 12.21
CA GLY A 178 -15.03 5.82 12.66
C GLY A 178 -14.42 6.23 14.01
N GLU A 179 -13.63 5.35 14.64
CA GLU A 179 -12.95 5.57 15.93
C GLU A 179 -11.63 6.36 15.73
N GLN A 180 -11.73 7.51 15.08
CA GLN A 180 -10.58 8.32 14.66
C GLN A 180 -9.71 8.82 15.82
N HIS A 181 -10.30 9.04 17.01
CA HIS A 181 -9.54 9.45 18.18
C HIS A 181 -8.55 8.35 18.59
N ASP A 182 -9.02 7.12 18.70
CA ASP A 182 -8.19 6.00 19.13
C ASP A 182 -7.20 5.57 18.04
N ALA A 183 -7.59 5.68 16.76
CA ALA A 183 -6.67 5.50 15.64
C ALA A 183 -5.46 6.43 15.76
N ARG A 184 -5.68 7.74 15.95
CA ARG A 184 -4.60 8.72 16.12
C ARG A 184 -3.73 8.48 17.36
N ARG A 185 -4.30 7.97 18.45
CA ARG A 185 -3.52 7.60 19.64
C ARG A 185 -2.56 6.45 19.35
N ILE A 186 -3.02 5.44 18.61
CA ILE A 186 -2.15 4.32 18.22
C ILE A 186 -1.06 4.79 17.26
N ASP A 187 -1.38 5.60 16.27
CA ASP A 187 -0.38 6.17 15.35
C ASP A 187 0.68 6.98 16.10
N ALA A 188 0.27 7.80 17.09
CA ALA A 188 1.19 8.55 17.93
C ALA A 188 2.11 7.64 18.75
N VAL A 189 1.59 6.52 19.25
CA VAL A 189 2.39 5.52 19.98
C VAL A 189 3.44 4.89 19.07
N VAL A 190 3.07 4.48 17.85
CA VAL A 190 4.02 3.93 16.89
C VAL A 190 5.11 4.95 16.55
N ALA A 191 4.73 6.21 16.30
CA ALA A 191 5.69 7.29 16.06
C ALA A 191 6.66 7.47 17.23
N ARG A 192 6.16 7.49 18.48
CA ARG A 192 7.00 7.59 19.69
C ARG A 192 7.96 6.40 19.84
N CYS A 193 7.51 5.16 19.55
CA CYS A 193 8.41 3.99 19.57
C CYS A 193 9.62 4.22 18.64
N LEU A 194 9.37 4.75 17.45
CA LEU A 194 10.40 5.02 16.46
C LEU A 194 11.29 6.21 16.79
N GLU A 195 10.75 7.27 17.37
CA GLU A 195 11.47 8.47 17.78
C GLU A 195 12.37 8.20 19.00
N GLU A 196 11.82 7.57 20.03
CA GLU A 196 12.55 7.30 21.28
C GLU A 196 13.62 6.20 21.12
N ARG A 197 13.43 5.28 20.16
CA ARG A 197 14.36 4.18 19.78
C ARG A 197 14.87 3.34 20.96
N LYS A 198 14.12 3.26 22.05
CA LYS A 198 14.52 2.55 23.27
C LYS A 198 14.36 1.03 23.16
N VAL A 199 13.27 0.59 22.51
CA VAL A 199 12.89 -0.81 22.39
C VAL A 199 12.54 -1.08 20.92
N LEU A 200 13.53 -1.55 20.15
CA LEU A 200 13.40 -1.83 18.72
C LEU A 200 13.81 -3.26 18.40
N THR A 201 13.14 -3.87 17.44
CA THR A 201 13.50 -5.17 16.86
C THR A 201 14.71 -5.07 15.94
N ALA A 202 15.24 -6.22 15.53
CA ALA A 202 16.49 -6.31 14.75
C ALA A 202 16.40 -5.64 13.36
N ASP A 203 15.25 -5.65 12.73
CA ASP A 203 15.00 -4.99 11.44
C ASP A 203 15.15 -3.45 11.51
N LEU A 204 14.99 -2.88 12.71
CA LEU A 204 15.20 -1.45 12.99
C LEU A 204 16.54 -1.16 13.68
N GLY A 205 17.45 -2.14 13.69
CA GLY A 205 18.77 -2.02 14.30
C GLY A 205 18.80 -2.20 15.83
N GLY A 206 17.71 -2.70 16.42
CA GLY A 206 17.64 -3.05 17.83
C GLY A 206 17.90 -4.53 18.09
N SER A 207 17.53 -5.01 19.28
CA SER A 207 17.64 -6.42 19.69
C SER A 207 16.47 -6.87 20.54
N ALA A 208 15.44 -6.06 20.66
CA ALA A 208 14.28 -6.37 21.49
C ALA A 208 13.44 -7.49 20.85
N PRO A 209 12.92 -8.44 21.64
CA PRO A 209 11.94 -9.40 21.16
C PRO A 209 10.59 -8.73 20.89
N THR A 210 9.76 -9.38 20.08
CA THR A 210 8.40 -8.95 19.72
C THR A 210 7.57 -8.51 20.93
N SER A 211 7.61 -9.29 22.02
CA SER A 211 6.83 -9.02 23.25
C SER A 211 7.23 -7.70 23.91
N GLN A 212 8.53 -7.40 24.00
CA GLN A 212 8.98 -6.14 24.61
C GLN A 212 8.55 -4.91 23.81
N VAL A 213 8.55 -4.98 22.49
CA VAL A 213 8.05 -3.87 21.66
C VAL A 213 6.53 -3.70 21.84
N GLY A 214 5.78 -4.80 21.94
CA GLY A 214 4.36 -4.75 22.26
C GLY A 214 4.07 -4.16 23.65
N ASP A 215 4.84 -4.56 24.67
CA ASP A 215 4.72 -4.04 26.03
C ASP A 215 5.04 -2.54 26.09
N GLU A 216 6.06 -2.09 25.37
CA GLU A 216 6.41 -0.68 25.25
C GLU A 216 5.29 0.12 24.58
N ALA A 217 4.70 -0.38 23.50
CA ALA A 217 3.56 0.26 22.85
C ALA A 217 2.37 0.41 23.83
N VAL A 218 2.07 -0.63 24.62
CA VAL A 218 1.01 -0.58 25.66
C VAL A 218 1.35 0.45 26.74
N ARG A 219 2.61 0.50 27.19
CA ARG A 219 3.08 1.49 28.17
C ARG A 219 2.86 2.92 27.67
N LEU A 220 3.29 3.19 26.45
CA LEU A 220 3.15 4.51 25.84
C LEU A 220 1.68 4.91 25.63
N LEU A 221 0.82 3.94 25.26
CA LEU A 221 -0.63 4.16 25.09
C LEU A 221 -1.32 4.55 26.38
N ARG A 222 -0.83 4.07 27.54
CA ARG A 222 -1.39 4.39 28.87
C ARG A 222 -0.92 5.75 29.40
N GLU A 223 0.18 6.27 28.89
CA GLU A 223 0.73 7.57 29.30
C GLU A 223 0.11 8.75 28.56
N GLY A 224 -0.44 8.53 27.37
CA GLY A 224 -1.09 9.54 26.50
C GLY A 224 -2.58 9.34 26.39
#